data_62b9d53ed30d3c575d5d5a263bb2ab34
#
_entry.id   62b9d53ed30d3c575d5d5a263bb2ab34
#
_cell.length_a   1.000
_cell.length_b   1.000
_cell.length_c   1.000
_cell.angle_alpha   90.00
_cell.angle_beta   90.00
_cell.angle_gamma   90.00
#
_symmetry.space_group_name_H-M   'P 1'
#
loop_
_entity.id
_entity.type
_entity.pdbx_description
1 polymer ?
#
loop_
_entity_poly.entity_id
_entity_poly.type
_entity_poly.pdbx_seq_one_letter_code
_entity_poly.pdbx_strand_id
1 'polypeptide(L)'
;MKTYNPLERKSAPSLPAGTRGTENVYTSTITASTAAAQAASAEGEPPAYDGPPWPAPLDAAAFHGLAGEIVRRIEPHTEADSAALLVQFLLAFGNAAGRAGYWLAEDTRHFTNENAVIVGQSSIARKGTSLDRILAFFKLADEHWAKHKVGNGLVSGEGLIHAIRDARFDAEGPEGKCEDEGVTDKRLFVAEGEFAQVLAAAGRKDNTLSVVIRHGWDGKTLRTLAKNGGKGGDTATAPHVSIAAHVTVDELKAKLAAHDAANGFANRFLWVCSRRSKQLPFGGSLRAEDCQDLTARLHSALAHAGERKEVGFTPAAAELWAGEYAGLNQERPGTLGSVTSRAPAHVRRLALKYALLDKADAVDTAHLRAALALWAYCFASAEFIFGGLGGTAREVHERLRAAYPGELNRTDLFNATGRHARADELTRALAELLRYGMAASRKENTGGAPRELWRAVAN
;
A
#
# COMPACT_ATOMS: atom_id res chain seq x y z
N MET A 1 -18.44 6.47 48.30
CA MET A 1 -18.80 7.08 47.04
C MET A 1 -18.42 8.55 47.12
N LYS A 2 -17.28 8.95 46.52
CA LYS A 2 -16.89 10.35 46.40
C LYS A 2 -16.86 10.64 44.88
N THR A 3 -17.76 11.50 44.45
CA THR A 3 -17.91 12.01 43.10
C THR A 3 -16.73 12.93 42.78
N TYR A 4 -16.03 12.66 41.69
CA TYR A 4 -14.94 13.47 41.12
C TYR A 4 -15.55 14.59 40.26
N ASN A 5 -15.23 15.85 40.56
CA ASN A 5 -15.67 17.03 39.84
C ASN A 5 -14.46 17.63 39.05
N PRO A 6 -14.48 17.77 37.71
CA PRO A 6 -13.29 18.13 36.93
C PRO A 6 -13.19 19.62 36.55
N LEU A 7 -13.67 20.57 37.38
CA LEU A 7 -13.64 22.00 37.05
C LEU A 7 -13.03 22.88 38.17
N GLU A 8 -11.77 22.63 38.54
CA GLU A 8 -10.96 23.63 39.24
C GLU A 8 -9.64 23.87 38.47
N ARG A 9 -9.64 24.90 37.63
CA ARG A 9 -8.41 25.50 37.09
C ARG A 9 -7.78 26.34 38.22
N LYS A 10 -6.68 25.87 38.80
CA LYS A 10 -5.79 26.73 39.59
C LYS A 10 -5.00 27.66 38.67
N SER A 11 -5.16 28.95 38.89
CA SER A 11 -4.39 30.03 38.33
C SER A 11 -2.90 29.92 38.64
N ALA A 12 -2.04 30.09 37.60
CA ALA A 12 -0.59 30.15 37.73
C ALA A 12 -0.16 31.39 38.51
N PRO A 13 0.92 31.32 39.32
CA PRO A 13 1.46 32.47 40.02
C PRO A 13 2.20 33.41 39.08
N SER A 14 2.02 34.73 39.27
CA SER A 14 2.71 35.82 38.62
C SER A 14 4.18 35.85 39.01
N LEU A 15 5.06 35.93 38.02
CA LEU A 15 6.51 36.17 38.19
C LEU A 15 6.80 37.64 38.47
N PRO A 16 7.78 37.95 39.35
CA PRO A 16 8.21 39.32 39.60
C PRO A 16 9.08 39.85 38.47
N ALA A 17 8.92 41.17 38.19
CA ALA A 17 9.70 41.92 37.24
C ALA A 17 11.11 42.21 37.77
N GLY A 18 12.13 42.03 36.92
CA GLY A 18 13.42 42.72 37.02
C GLY A 18 14.62 41.83 37.29
N THR A 19 15.37 41.55 36.22
CA THR A 19 16.81 41.79 36.13
C THR A 19 17.26 41.64 34.67
N ARG A 20 17.97 42.64 34.19
CA ARG A 20 18.64 42.69 32.87
C ARG A 20 19.85 41.74 32.89
N GLY A 21 20.07 41.04 31.78
CA GLY A 21 21.37 40.53 31.37
C GLY A 21 21.62 39.06 31.59
N THR A 22 21.05 38.22 30.70
CA THR A 22 21.71 36.98 30.25
C THR A 22 21.44 36.85 28.77
N GLU A 23 22.50 37.04 27.97
CA GLU A 23 22.47 36.76 26.54
C GLU A 23 22.05 35.30 26.30
N ASN A 24 21.22 35.15 25.31
CA ASN A 24 20.49 33.96 24.96
C ASN A 24 21.46 32.85 24.46
N VAL A 25 21.96 32.00 25.36
CA VAL A 25 22.84 30.85 25.06
C VAL A 25 22.14 29.85 24.11
N TYR A 26 20.82 29.87 24.05
CA TYR A 26 20.05 29.03 23.13
C TYR A 26 20.13 29.46 21.66
N THR A 27 20.30 30.76 21.39
CA THR A 27 20.39 31.27 20.00
C THR A 27 21.76 30.98 19.39
N SER A 28 22.83 30.94 20.17
CA SER A 28 24.17 30.61 19.69
C SER A 28 24.33 29.11 19.37
N THR A 29 23.66 28.26 20.11
CA THR A 29 23.72 26.80 19.88
C THR A 29 22.91 26.36 18.63
N ILE A 30 21.81 27.04 18.33
CA ILE A 30 21.02 26.77 17.12
C ILE A 30 21.72 27.31 15.86
N THR A 31 22.36 28.48 15.95
CA THR A 31 23.13 29.03 14.81
C THR A 31 24.43 28.26 14.56
N ALA A 32 25.11 27.75 15.59
CA ALA A 32 26.27 26.88 15.42
C ALA A 32 25.87 25.49 14.82
N SER A 33 24.74 24.95 15.22
CA SER A 33 24.21 23.69 14.65
C SER A 33 23.77 23.84 13.19
N THR A 34 23.16 24.98 12.80
CA THR A 34 22.82 25.28 11.41
C THR A 34 24.02 25.57 10.55
N ALA A 35 25.06 26.24 11.08
CA ALA A 35 26.30 26.45 10.35
C ALA A 35 27.12 25.17 10.20
N ALA A 36 27.15 24.30 11.20
CA ALA A 36 27.75 22.97 11.10
C ALA A 36 26.98 22.04 10.13
N ALA A 37 25.64 22.12 10.09
CA ALA A 37 24.82 21.39 9.13
C ALA A 37 24.99 21.95 7.70
N GLN A 38 25.22 23.26 7.54
CA GLN A 38 25.54 23.88 6.25
C GLN A 38 26.99 23.65 5.82
N ALA A 39 27.95 23.55 6.74
CA ALA A 39 29.32 23.17 6.42
C ALA A 39 29.46 21.66 6.07
N ALA A 40 28.66 20.80 6.68
CA ALA A 40 28.59 19.37 6.31
C ALA A 40 27.93 19.13 4.93
N SER A 41 27.22 20.11 4.36
CA SER A 41 26.65 20.06 3.02
C SER A 41 27.62 20.47 1.91
N ALA A 42 28.84 20.85 2.25
CA ALA A 42 29.90 21.25 1.28
C ALA A 42 30.87 20.10 0.94
N GLU A 43 30.76 18.94 1.58
CA GLU A 43 31.55 17.76 1.25
C GLU A 43 30.70 16.78 0.43
N GLY A 44 30.80 16.89 -0.90
CA GLY A 44 30.29 15.91 -1.87
C GLY A 44 28.76 15.93 -2.02
N GLU A 45 28.27 16.21 -3.22
CA GLU A 45 26.89 15.88 -3.56
C GLU A 45 26.62 14.43 -3.14
N PRO A 46 25.51 14.16 -2.41
CA PRO A 46 25.14 12.78 -2.12
C PRO A 46 25.09 12.00 -3.43
N PRO A 47 25.59 10.75 -3.47
CA PRO A 47 25.62 9.98 -4.72
C PRO A 47 24.23 10.03 -5.34
N ALA A 48 24.17 10.44 -6.61
CA ALA A 48 22.91 10.57 -7.33
C ALA A 48 22.09 9.29 -7.14
N TYR A 49 20.85 9.42 -6.71
CA TYR A 49 19.95 8.28 -6.57
C TYR A 49 19.74 7.67 -7.96
N ASP A 50 20.38 6.53 -8.21
CA ASP A 50 20.38 5.84 -9.52
C ASP A 50 19.07 5.00 -9.73
N GLY A 51 18.04 5.22 -8.93
CA GLY A 51 16.75 4.52 -9.02
C GLY A 51 15.64 5.38 -9.61
N PRO A 52 14.44 4.78 -9.82
CA PRO A 52 13.27 5.52 -10.28
C PRO A 52 12.95 6.71 -9.36
N PRO A 53 12.48 7.85 -9.92
CA PRO A 53 12.19 9.04 -9.14
C PRO A 53 11.00 8.80 -8.18
N TRP A 54 10.92 9.62 -7.15
CA TRP A 54 9.73 9.67 -6.29
C TRP A 54 8.49 9.96 -7.15
N PRO A 55 7.34 9.28 -6.90
CA PRO A 55 6.13 9.49 -7.69
C PRO A 55 5.74 10.96 -7.77
N ALA A 56 5.30 11.41 -8.95
CA ALA A 56 4.66 12.71 -9.09
C ALA A 56 3.43 12.81 -8.15
N PRO A 57 3.00 14.01 -7.76
CA PRO A 57 1.78 14.18 -6.99
C PRO A 57 0.61 13.45 -7.61
N LEU A 58 -0.26 12.88 -6.77
CA LEU A 58 -1.45 12.17 -7.23
C LEU A 58 -2.32 13.10 -8.09
N ASP A 59 -2.71 12.62 -9.27
CA ASP A 59 -3.53 13.36 -10.21
C ASP A 59 -4.87 13.77 -9.59
N ALA A 60 -5.33 14.97 -9.90
CA ALA A 60 -6.58 15.55 -9.40
C ALA A 60 -7.81 14.69 -9.74
N ALA A 61 -7.79 13.95 -10.85
CA ALA A 61 -8.89 13.07 -11.24
C ALA A 61 -9.14 11.95 -10.22
N ALA A 62 -8.11 11.51 -9.47
CA ALA A 62 -8.27 10.52 -8.41
C ALA A 62 -9.15 11.03 -7.24
N PHE A 63 -9.19 12.34 -7.01
CA PHE A 63 -10.02 12.96 -5.96
C PHE A 63 -11.46 13.20 -6.42
N HIS A 64 -12.05 12.22 -7.07
CA HIS A 64 -13.42 12.26 -7.59
C HIS A 64 -14.47 12.16 -6.48
N GLY A 65 -15.60 12.84 -6.66
CA GLY A 65 -16.83 12.69 -5.88
C GLY A 65 -16.63 12.82 -4.37
N LEU A 66 -17.42 12.06 -3.62
CA LEU A 66 -17.41 12.09 -2.15
C LEU A 66 -16.04 11.75 -1.55
N ALA A 67 -15.27 10.82 -2.15
CA ALA A 67 -13.94 10.47 -1.67
C ALA A 67 -13.00 11.68 -1.70
N GLY A 68 -12.98 12.40 -2.81
CA GLY A 68 -12.17 13.61 -2.96
C GLY A 68 -12.61 14.74 -2.04
N GLU A 69 -13.92 14.92 -1.83
CA GLU A 69 -14.45 15.94 -0.92
C GLU A 69 -14.04 15.67 0.54
N ILE A 70 -14.09 14.40 0.97
CA ILE A 70 -13.67 14.01 2.32
C ILE A 70 -12.16 14.26 2.51
N VAL A 71 -11.33 13.88 1.55
CA VAL A 71 -9.89 14.14 1.63
C VAL A 71 -9.60 15.64 1.67
N ARG A 72 -10.24 16.44 0.81
CA ARG A 72 -10.10 17.91 0.82
C ARG A 72 -10.57 18.55 2.12
N ARG A 73 -11.56 17.97 2.81
CA ARG A 73 -12.00 18.44 4.15
C ARG A 73 -10.96 18.12 5.23
N ILE A 74 -10.32 16.94 5.17
CA ILE A 74 -9.36 16.48 6.18
C ILE A 74 -7.98 17.11 5.96
N GLU A 75 -7.54 17.26 4.72
CA GLU A 75 -6.17 17.63 4.32
C GLU A 75 -5.66 18.92 4.98
N PRO A 76 -6.40 20.03 5.09
CA PRO A 76 -5.92 21.24 5.77
C PRO A 76 -5.61 21.06 7.26
N HIS A 77 -6.15 20.00 7.88
CA HIS A 77 -6.06 19.71 9.30
C HIS A 77 -5.15 18.53 9.64
N THR A 78 -4.30 18.13 8.72
CA THR A 78 -3.36 17.03 8.95
C THR A 78 -2.04 17.25 8.20
N GLU A 79 -0.97 16.66 8.71
CA GLU A 79 0.32 16.58 8.03
C GLU A 79 0.42 15.35 7.11
N ALA A 80 -0.63 14.53 7.06
CA ALA A 80 -0.65 13.30 6.27
C ALA A 80 -0.68 13.59 4.76
N ASP A 81 -0.18 12.64 4.00
CA ASP A 81 -0.20 12.66 2.54
C ASP A 81 -1.62 12.44 2.01
N SER A 82 -2.05 13.25 1.05
CA SER A 82 -3.39 13.15 0.46
C SER A 82 -3.61 11.83 -0.29
N ALA A 83 -2.58 11.25 -0.90
CA ALA A 83 -2.66 9.94 -1.54
C ALA A 83 -2.88 8.83 -0.49
N ALA A 84 -2.19 8.90 0.65
CA ALA A 84 -2.40 7.96 1.75
C ALA A 84 -3.81 8.08 2.34
N LEU A 85 -4.32 9.32 2.53
CA LEU A 85 -5.69 9.57 2.99
C LEU A 85 -6.71 8.95 2.03
N LEU A 86 -6.58 9.22 0.72
CA LEU A 86 -7.51 8.73 -0.29
C LEU A 86 -7.54 7.20 -0.37
N VAL A 87 -6.37 6.56 -0.45
CA VAL A 87 -6.30 5.09 -0.54
C VAL A 87 -6.89 4.45 0.70
N GLN A 88 -6.51 4.90 1.90
CA GLN A 88 -7.04 4.34 3.16
C GLN A 88 -8.55 4.58 3.30
N PHE A 89 -9.05 5.73 2.83
CA PHE A 89 -10.49 5.98 2.77
C PHE A 89 -11.21 4.97 1.85
N LEU A 90 -10.70 4.77 0.64
CA LEU A 90 -11.28 3.81 -0.31
C LEU A 90 -11.19 2.36 0.18
N LEU A 91 -10.14 2.00 0.92
CA LEU A 91 -10.05 0.69 1.56
C LEU A 91 -11.12 0.52 2.66
N ALA A 92 -11.23 1.51 3.55
CA ALA A 92 -12.21 1.50 4.64
C ALA A 92 -13.65 1.48 4.08
N PHE A 93 -13.96 2.31 3.08
CA PHE A 93 -15.24 2.29 2.39
C PHE A 93 -15.54 0.94 1.77
N GLY A 94 -14.60 0.38 1.00
CA GLY A 94 -14.81 -0.92 0.36
C GLY A 94 -15.03 -2.05 1.36
N ASN A 95 -14.36 -2.02 2.52
CA ASN A 95 -14.59 -2.99 3.58
C ASN A 95 -15.92 -2.76 4.29
N ALA A 96 -16.27 -1.52 4.64
CA ALA A 96 -17.53 -1.19 5.29
C ALA A 96 -18.75 -1.47 4.39
N ALA A 97 -18.64 -1.26 3.07
CA ALA A 97 -19.67 -1.59 2.07
C ALA A 97 -19.96 -3.09 1.98
N GLY A 98 -19.00 -3.95 2.29
CA GLY A 98 -19.17 -5.41 2.25
C GLY A 98 -19.19 -6.00 0.84
N ARG A 99 -19.81 -7.17 0.70
CA ARG A 99 -19.80 -8.00 -0.53
C ARG A 99 -21.02 -7.86 -1.41
N ALA A 100 -21.97 -7.01 -1.09
CA ALA A 100 -23.22 -6.92 -1.85
C ALA A 100 -22.95 -6.41 -3.27
N GLY A 101 -22.21 -5.31 -3.40
CA GLY A 101 -21.78 -4.78 -4.69
C GLY A 101 -20.55 -5.53 -5.25
N TYR A 102 -20.64 -5.97 -6.49
CA TYR A 102 -19.51 -6.63 -7.16
C TYR A 102 -19.50 -6.33 -8.66
N TRP A 103 -18.32 -6.49 -9.24
CA TRP A 103 -18.11 -6.52 -10.69
C TRP A 103 -17.92 -7.96 -11.14
N LEU A 104 -18.62 -8.38 -12.20
CA LEU A 104 -18.43 -9.69 -12.80
C LEU A 104 -17.48 -9.58 -14.01
N ALA A 105 -16.41 -10.37 -14.01
CA ALA A 105 -15.51 -10.52 -15.15
C ALA A 105 -15.40 -12.01 -15.44
N GLU A 106 -15.91 -12.45 -16.59
CA GLU A 106 -16.13 -13.88 -16.83
C GLU A 106 -16.96 -14.46 -15.68
N ASP A 107 -16.48 -15.51 -15.01
CA ASP A 107 -17.14 -16.12 -13.85
C ASP A 107 -16.59 -15.62 -12.50
N THR A 108 -15.73 -14.61 -12.52
CA THR A 108 -15.06 -14.08 -11.32
C THR A 108 -15.73 -12.80 -10.82
N ARG A 109 -16.19 -12.84 -9.57
CA ARG A 109 -16.72 -11.65 -8.89
C ARG A 109 -15.59 -10.86 -8.25
N HIS A 110 -15.43 -9.61 -8.64
CA HIS A 110 -14.54 -8.65 -8.02
C HIS A 110 -15.33 -7.80 -7.03
N PHE A 111 -15.09 -8.03 -5.74
CA PHE A 111 -15.73 -7.29 -4.66
C PHE A 111 -14.96 -6.00 -4.33
N THR A 112 -15.49 -5.21 -3.41
CA THR A 112 -14.91 -3.95 -2.95
C THR A 112 -13.73 -4.11 -1.98
N ASN A 113 -13.45 -5.34 -1.49
CA ASN A 113 -12.29 -5.58 -0.62
C ASN A 113 -10.99 -5.34 -1.38
N GLU A 114 -10.03 -4.67 -0.73
CA GLU A 114 -8.74 -4.30 -1.31
C GLU A 114 -7.69 -4.20 -0.21
N ASN A 115 -6.42 -4.40 -0.57
CA ASN A 115 -5.30 -4.22 0.34
C ASN A 115 -4.37 -3.12 -0.15
N ALA A 116 -3.76 -2.38 0.76
CA ALA A 116 -2.70 -1.43 0.43
C ALA A 116 -1.59 -1.42 1.47
N VAL A 117 -0.39 -1.10 1.00
CA VAL A 117 0.77 -0.82 1.84
C VAL A 117 1.20 0.62 1.62
N ILE A 118 1.12 1.43 2.67
CA ILE A 118 1.60 2.80 2.68
C ILE A 118 3.08 2.78 3.04
N VAL A 119 3.91 3.17 2.09
CA VAL A 119 5.37 3.11 2.17
C VAL A 119 5.93 4.51 2.35
N GLY A 120 6.70 4.74 3.41
CA GLY A 120 7.31 6.05 3.67
C GLY A 120 8.26 5.99 4.84
N GLN A 121 9.05 7.04 5.04
CA GLN A 121 10.01 7.13 6.14
C GLN A 121 9.33 6.99 7.51
N SER A 122 10.04 6.39 8.46
CA SER A 122 9.53 6.21 9.82
C SER A 122 9.22 7.56 10.47
N SER A 123 8.14 7.63 11.24
CA SER A 123 7.61 8.82 11.96
C SER A 123 7.43 10.10 11.12
N ILE A 124 8.27 10.34 10.12
CA ILE A 124 8.25 11.55 9.28
C ILE A 124 7.05 11.53 8.31
N ALA A 125 6.73 10.39 7.70
CA ALA A 125 5.69 10.27 6.66
C ALA A 125 4.25 10.29 7.21
N ARG A 126 4.05 10.35 8.52
CA ARG A 126 2.72 10.44 9.18
C ARG A 126 1.71 9.36 8.74
N LYS A 127 2.20 8.17 8.40
CA LYS A 127 1.38 7.03 7.92
C LYS A 127 0.27 6.63 8.91
N GLY A 128 0.61 6.48 10.20
CA GLY A 128 -0.36 6.19 11.26
C GLY A 128 -1.41 7.30 11.39
N THR A 129 -0.97 8.55 11.39
CA THR A 129 -1.88 9.72 11.48
C THR A 129 -2.89 9.75 10.34
N SER A 130 -2.51 9.35 9.11
CA SER A 130 -3.45 9.30 7.99
C SER A 130 -4.56 8.27 8.22
N LEU A 131 -4.22 7.07 8.71
CA LEU A 131 -5.20 6.03 9.01
C LEU A 131 -6.10 6.41 10.19
N ASP A 132 -5.53 6.97 11.27
CA ASP A 132 -6.28 7.42 12.43
C ASP A 132 -7.35 8.46 12.05
N ARG A 133 -7.00 9.40 11.14
CA ARG A 133 -7.96 10.40 10.62
C ARG A 133 -9.11 9.74 9.85
N ILE A 134 -8.83 8.76 9.02
CA ILE A 134 -9.85 8.03 8.26
C ILE A 134 -10.73 7.20 9.20
N LEU A 135 -10.14 6.45 10.14
CA LEU A 135 -10.93 5.65 11.10
C LEU A 135 -11.79 6.53 12.02
N ALA A 136 -11.28 7.69 12.44
CA ALA A 136 -12.08 8.66 13.19
C ALA A 136 -13.28 9.18 12.38
N PHE A 137 -13.11 9.41 11.07
CA PHE A 137 -14.19 9.81 10.17
C PHE A 137 -15.24 8.69 10.03
N PHE A 138 -14.80 7.43 9.82
CA PHE A 138 -15.70 6.27 9.75
C PHE A 138 -16.43 6.02 11.06
N LYS A 139 -15.82 6.30 12.20
CA LYS A 139 -16.50 6.21 13.51
C LYS A 139 -17.73 7.12 13.59
N LEU A 140 -17.72 8.26 12.90
CA LEU A 140 -18.87 9.16 12.84
C LEU A 140 -19.95 8.67 11.85
N ALA A 141 -19.57 7.94 10.79
CA ALA A 141 -20.47 7.46 9.75
C ALA A 141 -21.03 6.05 10.01
N ASP A 142 -20.21 5.14 10.55
CA ASP A 142 -20.55 3.75 10.91
C ASP A 142 -19.76 3.34 12.17
N GLU A 143 -20.29 3.72 13.33
CA GLU A 143 -19.65 3.40 14.63
C GLU A 143 -19.54 1.88 14.84
N HIS A 144 -20.55 1.12 14.42
CA HIS A 144 -20.55 -0.34 14.59
C HIS A 144 -19.39 -0.98 13.84
N TRP A 145 -19.19 -0.63 12.56
CA TRP A 145 -18.07 -1.13 11.77
C TRP A 145 -16.72 -0.69 12.38
N ALA A 146 -16.58 0.59 12.72
CA ALA A 146 -15.32 1.12 13.28
C ALA A 146 -14.93 0.46 14.61
N LYS A 147 -15.91 0.04 15.42
CA LYS A 147 -15.69 -0.58 16.72
C LYS A 147 -15.47 -2.10 16.65
N HIS A 148 -16.17 -2.79 15.74
CA HIS A 148 -16.24 -4.26 15.75
C HIS A 148 -15.61 -4.95 14.55
N LYS A 149 -15.28 -4.19 13.48
CA LYS A 149 -14.75 -4.76 12.24
C LYS A 149 -13.32 -4.30 11.93
N VAL A 150 -12.75 -3.44 12.76
CA VAL A 150 -11.35 -3.00 12.66
C VAL A 150 -10.51 -3.76 13.67
N GLY A 151 -9.47 -4.45 13.18
CA GLY A 151 -8.54 -5.22 14.01
C GLY A 151 -7.10 -5.03 13.53
N ASN A 152 -6.15 -5.64 14.25
CA ASN A 152 -4.73 -5.66 13.93
C ASN A 152 -4.10 -6.98 14.38
N GLY A 153 -2.79 -7.15 14.13
CA GLY A 153 -2.04 -8.29 14.66
C GLY A 153 -2.10 -9.54 13.78
N LEU A 154 -1.88 -9.39 12.47
CA LEU A 154 -1.77 -10.51 11.53
C LEU A 154 -0.50 -11.34 11.77
N VAL A 155 -0.64 -12.49 12.43
CA VAL A 155 0.48 -13.37 12.75
C VAL A 155 0.37 -14.77 12.12
N SER A 156 -0.86 -15.22 11.77
CA SER A 156 -1.08 -16.52 11.12
C SER A 156 -2.34 -16.52 10.25
N GLY A 157 -2.38 -17.42 9.27
CA GLY A 157 -3.57 -17.62 8.43
C GLY A 157 -4.75 -18.21 9.22
N GLU A 158 -4.46 -19.09 10.17
CA GLU A 158 -5.47 -19.68 11.06
C GLU A 158 -6.15 -18.61 11.93
N GLY A 159 -5.36 -17.66 12.49
CA GLY A 159 -5.90 -16.54 13.26
C GLY A 159 -6.81 -15.64 12.42
N LEU A 160 -6.44 -15.39 11.15
CA LEU A 160 -7.28 -14.64 10.22
C LEU A 160 -8.59 -15.37 9.92
N ILE A 161 -8.55 -16.69 9.69
CA ILE A 161 -9.77 -17.49 9.46
C ILE A 161 -10.65 -17.49 10.71
N HIS A 162 -10.05 -17.69 11.89
CA HIS A 162 -10.76 -17.70 13.18
C HIS A 162 -11.50 -16.39 13.44
N ALA A 163 -10.91 -15.25 13.12
CA ALA A 163 -11.51 -13.93 13.31
C ALA A 163 -12.84 -13.73 12.56
N ILE A 164 -13.08 -14.49 11.49
CA ILE A 164 -14.28 -14.41 10.64
C ILE A 164 -14.90 -15.79 10.37
N ARG A 165 -14.69 -16.75 11.28
CA ARG A 165 -15.11 -18.16 11.11
C ARG A 165 -16.62 -18.33 11.01
N ASP A 166 -17.01 -19.39 10.38
CA ASP A 166 -18.40 -19.82 10.32
C ASP A 166 -18.83 -20.48 11.64
N ALA A 167 -20.13 -20.56 11.88
CA ALA A 167 -20.69 -21.35 12.98
C ALA A 167 -20.33 -22.84 12.80
N ARG A 168 -20.10 -23.53 13.93
CA ARG A 168 -19.81 -24.96 13.95
C ARG A 168 -20.84 -25.68 14.80
N PHE A 169 -21.27 -26.85 14.32
CA PHE A 169 -22.26 -27.71 14.96
C PHE A 169 -21.65 -29.10 15.20
N ASP A 170 -22.09 -29.81 16.22
CA ASP A 170 -21.60 -31.13 16.63
C ASP A 170 -22.07 -32.25 15.69
N ALA A 171 -23.13 -32.04 14.93
CA ALA A 171 -23.65 -32.95 13.93
C ALA A 171 -24.01 -32.21 12.62
N GLU A 172 -23.99 -32.91 11.49
CA GLU A 172 -24.46 -32.36 10.23
C GLU A 172 -25.99 -32.22 10.23
N GLY A 173 -26.47 -31.00 9.97
CA GLY A 173 -27.90 -30.71 9.79
C GLY A 173 -28.50 -29.82 10.87
N PRO A 174 -29.80 -29.50 10.75
CA PRO A 174 -30.49 -28.54 11.61
C PRO A 174 -30.70 -29.00 13.07
N GLU A 175 -30.44 -30.28 13.37
CA GLU A 175 -30.60 -30.87 14.70
C GLU A 175 -29.30 -30.85 15.53
N GLY A 176 -28.17 -30.43 14.94
CA GLY A 176 -26.87 -30.34 15.61
C GLY A 176 -26.87 -29.26 16.68
N LYS A 177 -26.25 -29.55 17.84
CA LYS A 177 -25.99 -28.53 18.87
C LYS A 177 -24.88 -27.58 18.39
N CYS A 178 -25.13 -26.28 18.48
CA CYS A 178 -24.12 -25.27 18.16
C CYS A 178 -22.94 -25.37 19.14
N GLU A 179 -21.76 -25.70 18.64
CA GLU A 179 -20.52 -25.72 19.41
C GLU A 179 -19.81 -24.35 19.40
N ASP A 180 -19.93 -23.60 18.31
CA ASP A 180 -19.38 -22.27 18.12
C ASP A 180 -20.31 -21.46 17.22
N GLU A 181 -20.81 -20.34 17.71
CA GLU A 181 -21.74 -19.48 16.95
C GLU A 181 -21.05 -18.80 15.73
N GLY A 182 -19.73 -18.81 15.69
CA GLY A 182 -18.97 -18.15 14.64
C GLY A 182 -19.17 -16.64 14.58
N VAL A 183 -18.88 -16.08 13.43
CA VAL A 183 -19.02 -14.65 13.13
C VAL A 183 -19.90 -14.47 11.91
N THR A 184 -21.09 -13.89 12.07
CA THR A 184 -22.05 -13.68 10.98
C THR A 184 -21.56 -12.64 9.97
N ASP A 185 -21.13 -11.46 10.43
CA ASP A 185 -20.60 -10.41 9.58
C ASP A 185 -19.12 -10.66 9.29
N LYS A 186 -18.83 -11.10 8.09
CA LYS A 186 -17.50 -11.52 7.60
C LYS A 186 -16.59 -10.37 7.19
N ARG A 187 -17.00 -9.12 7.42
CA ARG A 187 -16.14 -7.95 7.18
C ARG A 187 -15.04 -7.89 8.24
N LEU A 188 -13.80 -7.73 7.79
CA LEU A 188 -12.64 -7.48 8.65
C LEU A 188 -11.71 -6.49 7.98
N PHE A 189 -11.53 -5.34 8.58
CA PHE A 189 -10.53 -4.35 8.18
C PHE A 189 -9.31 -4.46 9.09
N VAL A 190 -8.18 -4.84 8.52
CA VAL A 190 -6.95 -5.03 9.29
C VAL A 190 -6.07 -3.80 9.15
N ALA A 191 -5.84 -3.10 10.26
CA ALA A 191 -5.02 -1.90 10.39
C ALA A 191 -3.64 -2.28 10.94
N GLU A 192 -2.66 -2.52 10.05
CA GLU A 192 -1.31 -2.97 10.44
C GLU A 192 -0.30 -1.83 10.42
N GLY A 193 0.08 -1.34 11.60
CA GLY A 193 1.11 -0.30 11.74
C GLY A 193 2.52 -0.76 11.36
N GLU A 194 2.79 -2.07 11.44
CA GLU A 194 4.12 -2.67 11.30
C GLU A 194 4.09 -3.84 10.29
N PHE A 195 3.94 -3.54 9.00
CA PHE A 195 3.85 -4.56 7.95
C PHE A 195 5.10 -5.47 7.87
N ALA A 196 6.25 -4.99 8.30
CA ALA A 196 7.46 -5.80 8.41
C ALA A 196 7.28 -7.05 9.30
N GLN A 197 6.44 -6.96 10.36
CA GLN A 197 6.10 -8.09 11.22
C GLN A 197 5.20 -9.10 10.49
N VAL A 198 4.23 -8.61 9.69
CA VAL A 198 3.38 -9.47 8.85
C VAL A 198 4.22 -10.23 7.83
N LEU A 199 5.17 -9.55 7.16
CA LEU A 199 6.11 -10.20 6.22
C LEU A 199 6.98 -11.24 6.92
N ALA A 200 7.51 -10.93 8.11
CA ALA A 200 8.30 -11.87 8.89
C ALA A 200 7.45 -13.07 9.36
N ALA A 201 6.19 -12.88 9.70
CA ALA A 201 5.27 -13.96 10.04
C ALA A 201 4.96 -14.85 8.83
N ALA A 202 4.61 -14.24 7.69
CA ALA A 202 4.32 -14.95 6.44
C ALA A 202 5.52 -15.77 5.92
N GLY A 203 6.74 -15.29 6.15
CA GLY A 203 7.98 -15.98 5.74
C GLY A 203 8.41 -17.14 6.66
N ARG A 204 7.73 -17.40 7.78
CA ARG A 204 8.04 -18.55 8.65
C ARG A 204 7.66 -19.84 7.96
N LYS A 205 8.48 -20.87 8.17
CA LYS A 205 8.18 -22.22 7.69
C LYS A 205 6.82 -22.67 8.23
N ASP A 206 6.01 -23.24 7.36
CA ASP A 206 4.68 -23.78 7.68
C ASP A 206 3.60 -22.71 8.04
N ASN A 207 3.87 -21.41 7.88
CA ASN A 207 2.85 -20.38 8.07
C ASN A 207 1.97 -20.24 6.82
N THR A 208 0.66 -20.29 7.01
CA THR A 208 -0.35 -20.23 5.94
C THR A 208 -0.79 -18.81 5.57
N LEU A 209 -0.30 -17.78 6.28
CA LEU A 209 -0.77 -16.39 6.19
C LEU A 209 -0.75 -15.85 4.76
N SER A 210 0.35 -16.04 4.03
CA SER A 210 0.47 -15.58 2.64
C SER A 210 -0.60 -16.16 1.72
N VAL A 211 -0.91 -17.47 1.88
CA VAL A 211 -1.94 -18.15 1.10
C VAL A 211 -3.34 -17.66 1.47
N VAL A 212 -3.61 -17.52 2.77
CA VAL A 212 -4.92 -17.10 3.29
C VAL A 212 -5.23 -15.66 2.88
N ILE A 213 -4.25 -14.74 2.94
CA ILE A 213 -4.42 -13.36 2.45
C ILE A 213 -4.75 -13.34 0.96
N ARG A 214 -4.07 -14.16 0.14
CA ARG A 214 -4.36 -14.25 -1.31
C ARG A 214 -5.77 -14.74 -1.58
N HIS A 215 -6.20 -15.79 -0.91
CA HIS A 215 -7.57 -16.33 -1.05
C HIS A 215 -8.62 -15.35 -0.54
N GLY A 216 -8.36 -14.66 0.57
CA GLY A 216 -9.24 -13.62 1.11
C GLY A 216 -9.42 -12.46 0.14
N TRP A 217 -8.33 -11.99 -0.50
CA TRP A 217 -8.41 -10.96 -1.53
C TRP A 217 -9.19 -11.43 -2.76
N ASP A 218 -8.99 -12.69 -3.18
CA ASP A 218 -9.75 -13.30 -4.28
C ASP A 218 -11.22 -13.56 -3.91
N GLY A 219 -11.63 -13.37 -2.65
CA GLY A 219 -12.99 -13.61 -2.16
C GLY A 219 -13.38 -15.07 -2.04
N LYS A 220 -12.41 -15.99 -2.03
CA LYS A 220 -12.60 -17.42 -1.90
C LYS A 220 -12.86 -17.81 -0.45
N THR A 221 -13.58 -18.92 -0.23
CA THR A 221 -13.72 -19.54 1.09
C THR A 221 -12.34 -19.85 1.67
N LEU A 222 -12.11 -19.42 2.92
CA LEU A 222 -10.89 -19.68 3.66
C LEU A 222 -11.10 -20.89 4.55
N ARG A 223 -10.16 -21.83 4.53
CA ARG A 223 -10.20 -23.02 5.36
C ARG A 223 -8.82 -23.68 5.45
N THR A 224 -8.59 -24.39 6.53
CA THR A 224 -7.49 -25.34 6.67
C THR A 224 -8.04 -26.77 6.64
N LEU A 225 -7.46 -27.61 5.78
CA LEU A 225 -7.82 -29.03 5.78
C LEU A 225 -7.05 -29.73 6.90
N ALA A 226 -7.73 -30.11 7.97
CA ALA A 226 -7.12 -30.83 9.09
C ALA A 226 -6.97 -32.33 8.71
N LYS A 227 -5.82 -32.92 9.09
CA LYS A 227 -5.46 -34.31 8.80
C LYS A 227 -6.23 -35.34 9.64
N ASN A 228 -6.84 -34.89 10.75
CA ASN A 228 -7.52 -35.77 11.72
C ASN A 228 -9.02 -35.73 11.50
N GLY A 229 -9.57 -36.82 10.96
CA GLY A 229 -10.98 -36.97 10.65
C GLY A 229 -11.91 -36.52 11.75
N GLY A 230 -12.68 -35.48 11.48
CA GLY A 230 -13.88 -35.12 12.20
C GLY A 230 -13.85 -33.84 13.04
N LYS A 231 -12.72 -33.28 13.45
CA LYS A 231 -12.67 -31.93 14.00
C LYS A 231 -11.89 -31.05 13.04
N GLY A 232 -12.57 -30.64 11.97
CA GLY A 232 -12.01 -29.75 10.95
C GLY A 232 -11.57 -28.42 11.56
N GLY A 233 -10.52 -27.82 10.98
CA GLY A 233 -10.14 -26.45 11.28
C GLY A 233 -11.28 -25.46 10.93
N ASP A 234 -11.16 -24.23 11.40
CA ASP A 234 -12.13 -23.18 11.10
C ASP A 234 -12.28 -22.97 9.59
N THR A 235 -13.49 -22.67 9.18
CA THR A 235 -13.85 -22.27 7.81
C THR A 235 -14.45 -20.87 7.88
N ALA A 236 -14.16 -20.03 6.89
CA ALA A 236 -14.80 -18.74 6.72
C ALA A 236 -15.32 -18.63 5.28
N THR A 237 -16.64 -18.78 5.12
CA THR A 237 -17.32 -18.59 3.83
C THR A 237 -17.53 -17.09 3.58
N ALA A 238 -17.49 -16.71 2.30
CA ALA A 238 -17.72 -15.32 1.89
C ALA A 238 -16.90 -14.27 2.66
N PRO A 239 -15.58 -14.47 2.90
CA PRO A 239 -14.74 -13.54 3.64
C PRO A 239 -14.69 -12.18 2.93
N HIS A 240 -14.67 -11.09 3.70
CA HIS A 240 -14.52 -9.73 3.19
C HIS A 240 -13.43 -9.00 3.97
N VAL A 241 -12.18 -9.30 3.60
CA VAL A 241 -11.00 -8.81 4.31
C VAL A 241 -10.32 -7.73 3.50
N SER A 242 -9.98 -6.63 4.15
CA SER A 242 -9.13 -5.57 3.60
C SER A 242 -7.98 -5.27 4.57
N ILE A 243 -6.80 -5.00 4.04
CA ILE A 243 -5.60 -4.75 4.84
C ILE A 243 -5.05 -3.36 4.48
N ALA A 244 -4.96 -2.47 5.47
CA ALA A 244 -4.25 -1.21 5.40
C ALA A 244 -2.96 -1.33 6.23
N ALA A 245 -1.81 -1.38 5.58
CA ALA A 245 -0.55 -1.66 6.24
C ALA A 245 0.46 -0.54 6.03
N HIS A 246 1.39 -0.38 6.98
CA HIS A 246 2.43 0.65 6.95
C HIS A 246 3.82 0.01 7.07
N VAL A 247 4.79 0.55 6.30
CA VAL A 247 6.18 0.07 6.33
C VAL A 247 7.12 1.17 5.86
N THR A 248 8.39 1.08 6.19
CA THR A 248 9.44 1.88 5.54
C THR A 248 10.00 1.16 4.30
N VAL A 249 10.62 1.91 3.38
CA VAL A 249 11.25 1.32 2.19
C VAL A 249 12.31 0.30 2.57
N ASP A 250 13.13 0.63 3.59
CA ASP A 250 14.25 -0.21 4.01
C ASP A 250 13.77 -1.51 4.65
N GLU A 251 12.78 -1.45 5.55
CA GLU A 251 12.16 -2.63 6.15
C GLU A 251 11.50 -3.51 5.11
N LEU A 252 10.78 -2.89 4.14
CA LEU A 252 10.14 -3.62 3.06
C LEU A 252 11.17 -4.38 2.21
N LYS A 253 12.26 -3.71 1.79
CA LYS A 253 13.34 -4.34 1.02
C LYS A 253 14.06 -5.44 1.79
N ALA A 254 14.20 -5.27 3.11
CA ALA A 254 14.86 -6.26 3.97
C ALA A 254 13.97 -7.49 4.25
N LYS A 255 12.64 -7.35 4.25
CA LYS A 255 11.71 -8.40 4.71
C LYS A 255 10.88 -9.05 3.61
N LEU A 256 10.62 -8.35 2.50
CA LEU A 256 9.87 -8.94 1.39
C LEU A 256 10.78 -9.93 0.64
N ALA A 257 10.52 -11.22 0.84
CA ALA A 257 11.26 -12.27 0.16
C ALA A 257 10.95 -12.26 -1.36
N ALA A 258 11.94 -12.58 -2.17
CA ALA A 258 11.79 -12.67 -3.64
C ALA A 258 10.66 -13.63 -4.05
N HIS A 259 10.45 -14.71 -3.28
CA HIS A 259 9.40 -15.68 -3.53
C HIS A 259 8.00 -15.08 -3.25
N ASP A 260 7.83 -14.20 -2.25
CA ASP A 260 6.56 -13.55 -1.95
C ASP A 260 6.20 -12.48 -2.98
N ALA A 261 7.20 -11.83 -3.58
CA ALA A 261 6.99 -10.99 -4.75
C ALA A 261 6.50 -11.81 -5.96
N ALA A 262 7.04 -13.03 -6.15
CA ALA A 262 6.75 -13.90 -7.31
C ALA A 262 5.49 -14.76 -7.15
N ASN A 263 5.12 -15.18 -5.92
CA ASN A 263 4.01 -16.13 -5.69
C ASN A 263 2.62 -15.51 -5.74
N GLY A 264 2.52 -14.22 -6.04
CA GLY A 264 1.27 -13.48 -6.14
C GLY A 264 0.77 -12.89 -4.81
N PHE A 265 1.55 -12.91 -3.73
CA PHE A 265 1.21 -12.22 -2.48
C PHE A 265 1.28 -10.70 -2.67
N ALA A 266 2.42 -10.20 -3.15
CA ALA A 266 2.67 -8.78 -3.27
C ALA A 266 1.79 -8.06 -4.32
N ASN A 267 1.31 -8.77 -5.36
CA ASN A 267 0.42 -8.19 -6.37
C ASN A 267 -1.05 -8.07 -5.94
N ARG A 268 -1.37 -8.40 -4.70
CA ARG A 268 -2.68 -8.20 -4.08
C ARG A 268 -2.71 -6.97 -3.17
N PHE A 269 -1.67 -6.16 -3.24
CA PHE A 269 -1.56 -4.90 -2.51
C PHE A 269 -1.36 -3.73 -3.48
N LEU A 270 -2.06 -2.64 -3.23
CA LEU A 270 -1.71 -1.34 -3.78
C LEU A 270 -0.49 -0.81 -3.03
N TRP A 271 0.56 -0.46 -3.75
CA TRP A 271 1.77 0.14 -3.19
C TRP A 271 1.67 1.65 -3.28
N VAL A 272 1.80 2.35 -2.16
CA VAL A 272 1.52 3.78 -2.07
C VAL A 272 2.65 4.48 -1.35
N CYS A 273 3.45 5.25 -2.07
CA CYS A 273 4.44 6.12 -1.46
C CYS A 273 3.75 7.27 -0.70
N SER A 274 4.26 7.59 0.48
CA SER A 274 3.71 8.62 1.34
C SER A 274 4.82 9.42 2.01
N ARG A 275 4.66 10.74 2.02
CA ARG A 275 5.53 11.68 2.71
C ARG A 275 4.69 12.71 3.46
N ARG A 276 5.31 13.41 4.42
CA ARG A 276 4.64 14.51 5.08
C ARG A 276 4.28 15.60 4.07
N SER A 277 3.00 16.00 4.06
CA SER A 277 2.51 17.01 3.11
C SER A 277 2.87 18.45 3.54
N LYS A 278 2.86 18.73 4.84
CA LYS A 278 3.08 20.05 5.44
C LYS A 278 3.51 19.91 6.89
N GLN A 279 3.81 21.02 7.55
CA GLN A 279 4.05 21.06 8.98
C GLN A 279 2.91 21.80 9.69
N LEU A 280 2.34 21.17 10.70
CA LEU A 280 1.30 21.73 11.57
C LEU A 280 1.75 21.60 13.04
N PRO A 281 2.58 22.55 13.55
CA PRO A 281 3.17 22.44 14.88
C PRO A 281 2.15 22.27 16.02
N PHE A 282 0.93 22.78 15.84
CA PHE A 282 -0.14 22.70 16.83
C PHE A 282 -1.20 21.65 16.48
N GLY A 283 -0.95 20.82 15.44
CA GLY A 283 -1.93 19.88 14.89
C GLY A 283 -3.05 20.58 14.11
N GLY A 284 -4.04 19.79 13.70
CA GLY A 284 -5.23 20.30 13.00
C GLY A 284 -6.42 20.41 13.93
N SER A 285 -7.38 21.23 13.55
CA SER A 285 -8.57 21.59 14.34
C SER A 285 -9.89 21.05 13.76
N LEU A 286 -9.85 20.00 12.92
CA LEU A 286 -11.06 19.41 12.33
C LEU A 286 -11.93 18.79 13.45
N ARG A 287 -13.16 19.26 13.57
CA ARG A 287 -14.14 18.80 14.55
C ARG A 287 -15.19 17.91 13.88
N ALA A 288 -15.87 17.09 14.66
CA ALA A 288 -16.95 16.22 14.18
C ALA A 288 -18.07 17.02 13.48
N GLU A 289 -18.37 18.20 14.01
CA GLU A 289 -19.40 19.12 13.46
C GLU A 289 -19.05 19.57 12.03
N ASP A 290 -17.77 19.77 11.75
CA ASP A 290 -17.27 20.20 10.44
C ASP A 290 -17.39 19.10 9.37
N CYS A 291 -17.76 17.87 9.76
CA CYS A 291 -17.84 16.68 8.91
C CYS A 291 -19.27 16.12 8.76
N GLN A 292 -20.28 16.70 9.42
CA GLN A 292 -21.63 16.13 9.49
C GLN A 292 -22.27 15.90 8.12
N ASP A 293 -22.12 16.85 7.19
CA ASP A 293 -22.61 16.75 5.82
C ASP A 293 -21.99 15.54 5.07
N LEU A 294 -20.68 15.38 5.19
CA LEU A 294 -19.93 14.31 4.51
C LEU A 294 -20.16 12.95 5.17
N THR A 295 -20.28 12.89 6.49
CA THR A 295 -20.58 11.63 7.20
C THR A 295 -21.99 11.14 6.90
N ALA A 296 -22.98 12.02 6.79
CA ALA A 296 -24.34 11.66 6.38
C ALA A 296 -24.36 11.11 4.93
N ARG A 297 -23.62 11.73 4.02
CA ARG A 297 -23.49 11.27 2.63
C ARG A 297 -22.77 9.93 2.57
N LEU A 298 -21.72 9.74 3.37
CA LEU A 298 -21.01 8.46 3.46
C LEU A 298 -21.92 7.35 3.99
N HIS A 299 -22.71 7.62 5.04
CA HIS A 299 -23.71 6.67 5.55
C HIS A 299 -24.72 6.28 4.46
N SER A 300 -25.23 7.25 3.71
CA SER A 300 -26.13 6.99 2.56
C SER A 300 -25.46 6.15 1.46
N ALA A 301 -24.18 6.39 1.16
CA ALA A 301 -23.44 5.62 0.17
C ALA A 301 -23.19 4.16 0.65
N LEU A 302 -22.92 3.95 1.95
CA LEU A 302 -22.78 2.62 2.54
C LEU A 302 -24.10 1.83 2.47
N ALA A 303 -25.22 2.45 2.79
CA ALA A 303 -26.55 1.84 2.67
C ALA A 303 -26.82 1.43 1.22
N HIS A 304 -26.61 2.33 0.26
CA HIS A 304 -26.75 2.04 -1.17
C HIS A 304 -25.86 0.87 -1.61
N ALA A 305 -24.59 0.85 -1.21
CA ALA A 305 -23.64 -0.21 -1.56
C ALA A 305 -24.08 -1.58 -1.01
N GLY A 306 -24.72 -1.62 0.19
CA GLY A 306 -25.24 -2.83 0.82
C GLY A 306 -26.44 -3.45 0.07
N GLU A 307 -27.15 -2.68 -0.74
CA GLU A 307 -28.30 -3.13 -1.53
C GLU A 307 -27.93 -3.52 -2.96
N ARG A 308 -26.74 -3.11 -3.45
CA ARG A 308 -26.29 -3.38 -4.82
C ARG A 308 -25.86 -4.84 -4.99
N LYS A 309 -25.95 -5.26 -6.27
CA LYS A 309 -25.45 -6.57 -6.72
C LYS A 309 -24.39 -6.33 -7.80
N GLU A 310 -24.63 -6.80 -9.00
CA GLU A 310 -23.70 -6.60 -10.10
C GLU A 310 -23.70 -5.14 -10.58
N VAL A 311 -22.49 -4.54 -10.70
CA VAL A 311 -22.26 -3.19 -11.21
C VAL A 311 -21.35 -3.29 -12.42
N GLY A 312 -21.90 -3.09 -13.61
CA GLY A 312 -21.16 -3.11 -14.88
C GLY A 312 -20.66 -1.73 -15.31
N PHE A 313 -20.11 -1.63 -16.52
CA PHE A 313 -19.76 -0.37 -17.16
C PHE A 313 -20.94 0.27 -17.90
N THR A 314 -20.97 1.59 -17.95
CA THR A 314 -21.72 2.29 -19.01
C THR A 314 -21.04 2.04 -20.36
N PRO A 315 -21.72 2.20 -21.51
CA PRO A 315 -21.11 2.01 -22.82
C PRO A 315 -19.83 2.85 -23.03
N ALA A 316 -19.85 4.11 -22.61
CA ALA A 316 -18.68 5.00 -22.71
C ALA A 316 -17.52 4.56 -21.80
N ALA A 317 -17.80 4.07 -20.61
CA ALA A 317 -16.78 3.52 -19.73
C ALA A 317 -16.21 2.19 -20.26
N ALA A 318 -17.04 1.37 -20.91
CA ALA A 318 -16.59 0.13 -21.56
C ALA A 318 -15.62 0.41 -22.71
N GLU A 319 -15.87 1.44 -23.52
CA GLU A 319 -14.97 1.88 -24.59
C GLU A 319 -13.63 2.37 -24.02
N LEU A 320 -13.67 3.23 -22.99
CA LEU A 320 -12.46 3.69 -22.30
C LEU A 320 -11.68 2.50 -21.73
N TRP A 321 -12.36 1.56 -21.06
CA TRP A 321 -11.73 0.35 -20.51
C TRP A 321 -11.04 -0.48 -21.56
N ALA A 322 -11.70 -0.70 -22.73
CA ALA A 322 -11.13 -1.46 -23.83
C ALA A 322 -9.83 -0.82 -24.36
N GLY A 323 -9.77 0.52 -24.41
CA GLY A 323 -8.57 1.27 -24.80
C GLY A 323 -7.42 1.13 -23.80
N GLU A 324 -7.72 1.12 -22.50
CA GLU A 324 -6.70 1.05 -21.43
C GLU A 324 -6.24 -0.38 -21.11
N TYR A 325 -7.03 -1.38 -21.46
CA TYR A 325 -6.86 -2.77 -21.03
C TYR A 325 -5.50 -3.38 -21.43
N ALA A 326 -5.04 -3.11 -22.65
CA ALA A 326 -3.76 -3.62 -23.15
C ALA A 326 -2.58 -3.06 -22.33
N GLY A 327 -2.61 -1.76 -21.99
CA GLY A 327 -1.60 -1.10 -21.17
C GLY A 327 -1.55 -1.66 -19.74
N LEU A 328 -2.73 -1.95 -19.13
CA LEU A 328 -2.84 -2.54 -17.80
C LEU A 328 -2.33 -4.00 -17.77
N ASN A 329 -2.42 -4.75 -18.86
CA ASN A 329 -1.95 -6.14 -18.97
C ASN A 329 -0.53 -6.26 -19.55
N GLN A 330 0.17 -5.14 -19.77
CA GLN A 330 1.53 -5.21 -20.31
C GLN A 330 2.44 -6.00 -19.36
N GLU A 331 3.05 -7.06 -19.89
CA GLU A 331 4.05 -7.84 -19.17
C GLU A 331 5.29 -6.99 -18.89
N ARG A 332 5.74 -7.04 -17.64
CA ARG A 332 6.95 -6.36 -17.18
C ARG A 332 7.86 -7.36 -16.49
N PRO A 333 9.16 -7.39 -16.77
CA PRO A 333 10.08 -8.30 -16.12
C PRO A 333 10.36 -7.90 -14.67
N GLY A 334 10.89 -8.83 -13.88
CA GLY A 334 11.40 -8.60 -12.55
C GLY A 334 10.32 -8.39 -11.48
N THR A 335 10.74 -7.89 -10.34
CA THR A 335 9.86 -7.68 -9.17
C THR A 335 8.74 -6.70 -9.49
N LEU A 336 9.02 -5.61 -10.21
CA LEU A 336 8.01 -4.62 -10.59
C LEU A 336 6.86 -5.28 -11.38
N GLY A 337 7.19 -6.11 -12.38
CA GLY A 337 6.16 -6.84 -13.14
C GLY A 337 5.35 -7.78 -12.26
N SER A 338 6.01 -8.51 -11.36
CA SER A 338 5.33 -9.41 -10.44
C SER A 338 4.33 -8.68 -9.54
N VAL A 339 4.73 -7.56 -8.91
CA VAL A 339 3.89 -6.84 -7.94
C VAL A 339 2.77 -6.01 -8.60
N THR A 340 2.86 -5.72 -9.90
CA THR A 340 1.86 -4.94 -10.65
C THR A 340 0.97 -5.78 -11.57
N SER A 341 1.18 -7.10 -11.64
CA SER A 341 0.51 -7.99 -12.59
C SER A 341 -1.01 -8.09 -12.47
N ARG A 342 -1.62 -7.57 -11.38
CA ARG A 342 -3.08 -7.56 -11.17
C ARG A 342 -3.72 -6.18 -11.38
N ALA A 343 -3.09 -5.32 -12.18
CA ALA A 343 -3.58 -3.99 -12.50
C ALA A 343 -5.07 -3.95 -12.91
N PRO A 344 -5.55 -4.81 -13.84
CA PRO A 344 -6.96 -4.78 -14.23
C PRO A 344 -7.93 -5.05 -13.07
N ALA A 345 -7.57 -5.96 -12.15
CA ALA A 345 -8.41 -6.28 -11.01
C ALA A 345 -8.46 -5.14 -9.99
N HIS A 346 -7.32 -4.50 -9.70
CA HIS A 346 -7.24 -3.32 -8.84
C HIS A 346 -8.06 -2.15 -9.40
N VAL A 347 -7.88 -1.82 -10.70
CA VAL A 347 -8.61 -0.71 -11.33
C VAL A 347 -10.11 -0.95 -11.32
N ARG A 348 -10.59 -2.17 -11.62
CA ARG A 348 -12.02 -2.52 -11.53
C ARG A 348 -12.58 -2.31 -10.13
N ARG A 349 -11.88 -2.78 -9.09
CA ARG A 349 -12.30 -2.63 -7.68
C ARG A 349 -12.29 -1.17 -7.23
N LEU A 350 -11.33 -0.38 -7.69
CA LEU A 350 -11.29 1.06 -7.41
C LEU A 350 -12.45 1.77 -8.11
N ALA A 351 -12.69 1.52 -9.40
CA ALA A 351 -13.77 2.11 -10.15
C ALA A 351 -15.15 1.76 -9.56
N LEU A 352 -15.34 0.49 -9.14
CA LEU A 352 -16.54 0.04 -8.42
C LEU A 352 -16.78 0.86 -7.14
N LYS A 353 -15.72 1.12 -6.34
CA LYS A 353 -15.84 1.91 -5.11
C LYS A 353 -16.27 3.35 -5.39
N TYR A 354 -15.70 3.99 -6.42
CA TYR A 354 -16.11 5.34 -6.82
C TYR A 354 -17.57 5.37 -7.27
N ALA A 355 -18.01 4.40 -8.07
CA ALA A 355 -19.41 4.30 -8.50
C ALA A 355 -20.37 4.11 -7.32
N LEU A 356 -20.03 3.24 -6.36
CA LEU A 356 -20.84 3.03 -5.17
C LEU A 356 -20.88 4.25 -4.23
N LEU A 357 -19.79 5.02 -4.13
CA LEU A 357 -19.74 6.28 -3.39
C LEU A 357 -20.66 7.33 -4.00
N ASP A 358 -20.75 7.38 -5.33
CA ASP A 358 -21.65 8.28 -6.05
C ASP A 358 -23.08 7.72 -6.15
N LYS A 359 -23.33 6.53 -5.58
CA LYS A 359 -24.62 5.82 -5.65
C LYS A 359 -25.07 5.56 -7.09
N ALA A 360 -24.12 5.30 -7.97
CA ALA A 360 -24.36 5.03 -9.37
C ALA A 360 -24.77 3.58 -9.62
N ASP A 361 -25.60 3.34 -10.64
CA ASP A 361 -26.04 2.01 -11.06
C ASP A 361 -24.97 1.28 -11.89
N ALA A 362 -24.06 2.01 -12.48
CA ALA A 362 -22.96 1.51 -13.28
C ALA A 362 -21.71 2.37 -13.13
N VAL A 363 -20.55 1.78 -13.42
CA VAL A 363 -19.29 2.51 -13.49
C VAL A 363 -19.28 3.37 -14.74
N ASP A 364 -19.20 4.68 -14.55
CA ASP A 364 -19.07 5.66 -15.63
C ASP A 364 -17.60 6.03 -15.88
N THR A 365 -17.35 6.77 -16.97
CA THR A 365 -16.01 7.25 -17.38
C THR A 365 -15.31 8.05 -16.29
N ALA A 366 -16.05 8.84 -15.50
CA ALA A 366 -15.47 9.60 -14.38
C ALA A 366 -14.92 8.67 -13.29
N HIS A 367 -15.67 7.64 -12.89
CA HIS A 367 -15.25 6.63 -11.92
C HIS A 367 -14.02 5.85 -12.41
N LEU A 368 -14.03 5.47 -13.69
CA LEU A 368 -12.92 4.74 -14.30
C LEU A 368 -11.64 5.61 -14.40
N ARG A 369 -11.76 6.87 -14.81
CA ARG A 369 -10.64 7.82 -14.83
C ARG A 369 -10.05 8.05 -13.45
N ALA A 370 -10.89 8.20 -12.43
CA ALA A 370 -10.42 8.31 -11.04
C ALA A 370 -9.63 7.08 -10.60
N ALA A 371 -10.13 5.89 -10.93
CA ALA A 371 -9.45 4.63 -10.64
C ALA A 371 -8.13 4.48 -11.39
N LEU A 372 -8.07 4.85 -12.68
CA LEU A 372 -6.86 4.84 -13.49
C LEU A 372 -5.82 5.83 -12.98
N ALA A 373 -6.22 7.05 -12.59
CA ALA A 373 -5.33 8.05 -12.00
C ALA A 373 -4.73 7.56 -10.68
N LEU A 374 -5.53 6.93 -9.82
CA LEU A 374 -5.04 6.35 -8.57
C LEU A 374 -4.11 5.16 -8.84
N TRP A 375 -4.45 4.29 -9.79
CA TRP A 375 -3.59 3.18 -10.20
C TRP A 375 -2.25 3.68 -10.75
N ALA A 376 -2.24 4.73 -11.58
CA ALA A 376 -1.01 5.31 -12.10
C ALA A 376 -0.06 5.76 -10.98
N TYR A 377 -0.59 6.36 -9.91
CA TYR A 377 0.19 6.70 -8.72
C TYR A 377 0.71 5.46 -7.99
N CYS A 378 -0.13 4.44 -7.81
CA CYS A 378 0.28 3.17 -7.19
C CYS A 378 1.36 2.48 -8.03
N PHE A 379 1.26 2.53 -9.36
CA PHE A 379 2.26 1.98 -10.28
C PHE A 379 3.59 2.74 -10.16
N ALA A 380 3.58 4.07 -10.20
CA ALA A 380 4.77 4.89 -10.01
C ALA A 380 5.40 4.68 -8.62
N SER A 381 4.57 4.48 -7.59
CA SER A 381 5.03 4.10 -6.25
C SER A 381 5.71 2.73 -6.24
N ALA A 382 5.12 1.73 -6.91
CA ALA A 382 5.73 0.42 -7.06
C ALA A 382 7.04 0.49 -7.85
N GLU A 383 7.10 1.33 -8.87
CA GLU A 383 8.32 1.58 -9.65
C GLU A 383 9.42 2.20 -8.77
N PHE A 384 9.10 3.20 -7.96
CA PHE A 384 10.04 3.77 -6.99
C PHE A 384 10.55 2.72 -5.98
N ILE A 385 9.65 1.88 -5.47
CA ILE A 385 9.96 0.89 -4.42
C ILE A 385 10.75 -0.30 -4.99
N PHE A 386 10.33 -0.84 -6.13
CA PHE A 386 10.78 -2.12 -6.69
C PHE A 386 11.51 -1.99 -8.03
N GLY A 387 11.48 -0.83 -8.65
CA GLY A 387 12.07 -0.58 -9.97
C GLY A 387 13.57 -0.30 -9.95
N GLY A 388 14.18 -0.17 -8.77
CA GLY A 388 15.63 -0.02 -8.65
C GLY A 388 16.36 -1.28 -9.09
N LEU A 389 17.62 -1.12 -9.52
CA LEU A 389 18.47 -2.23 -9.92
C LEU A 389 18.52 -3.32 -8.85
N GLY A 390 18.30 -4.58 -9.23
CA GLY A 390 18.56 -5.74 -8.40
C GLY A 390 20.03 -5.76 -7.94
N GLY A 391 20.35 -6.48 -6.85
CA GLY A 391 21.71 -6.51 -6.29
C GLY A 391 22.78 -6.78 -7.36
N THR A 392 22.61 -7.80 -8.18
CA THR A 392 23.51 -8.14 -9.28
C THR A 392 23.56 -7.06 -10.36
N ALA A 393 22.42 -6.46 -10.74
CA ALA A 393 22.36 -5.40 -11.74
C ALA A 393 23.05 -4.13 -11.25
N ARG A 394 22.89 -3.79 -9.97
CA ARG A 394 23.58 -2.66 -9.33
C ARG A 394 25.09 -2.86 -9.34
N GLU A 395 25.56 -4.04 -8.91
CA GLU A 395 26.98 -4.35 -8.89
C GLU A 395 27.61 -4.32 -10.30
N VAL A 396 26.90 -4.86 -11.30
CA VAL A 396 27.31 -4.80 -12.71
C VAL A 396 27.35 -3.34 -13.19
N HIS A 397 26.36 -2.52 -12.86
CA HIS A 397 26.32 -1.10 -13.23
C HIS A 397 27.48 -0.31 -12.60
N GLU A 398 27.76 -0.53 -11.31
CA GLU A 398 28.90 0.10 -10.62
C GLU A 398 30.24 -0.25 -11.31
N ARG A 399 30.40 -1.50 -11.76
CA ARG A 399 31.59 -1.95 -12.49
C ARG A 399 31.68 -1.32 -13.89
N LEU A 400 30.56 -1.22 -14.60
CA LEU A 400 30.50 -0.53 -15.90
C LEU A 400 30.85 0.96 -15.75
N ARG A 401 30.33 1.64 -14.71
CA ARG A 401 30.66 3.04 -14.41
C ARG A 401 32.13 3.22 -14.05
N ALA A 402 32.70 2.34 -13.25
CA ALA A 402 34.11 2.38 -12.88
C ALA A 402 35.04 2.18 -14.09
N ALA A 403 34.57 1.43 -15.11
CA ALA A 403 35.31 1.23 -16.35
C ALA A 403 35.11 2.32 -17.40
N TYR A 404 34.12 3.21 -17.22
CA TYR A 404 33.78 4.24 -18.20
C TYR A 404 34.96 5.18 -18.48
N PRO A 405 35.26 5.53 -19.75
CA PRO A 405 34.53 5.24 -21.00
C PRO A 405 34.81 3.86 -21.62
N GLY A 406 35.59 3.02 -20.96
CA GLY A 406 35.92 1.67 -21.39
C GLY A 406 34.71 0.73 -21.43
N GLU A 407 34.92 -0.42 -22.06
CA GLU A 407 33.91 -1.46 -22.21
C GLU A 407 34.37 -2.74 -21.53
N LEU A 408 33.44 -3.50 -20.93
CA LEU A 408 33.69 -4.79 -20.29
C LEU A 408 32.97 -5.89 -21.05
N ASN A 409 33.59 -7.06 -21.17
CA ASN A 409 32.89 -8.22 -21.70
C ASN A 409 32.17 -9.01 -20.60
N ARG A 410 31.32 -9.98 -20.98
CA ARG A 410 30.55 -10.79 -20.02
C ARG A 410 31.45 -11.56 -19.03
N THR A 411 32.63 -11.99 -19.45
CA THR A 411 33.58 -12.70 -18.57
C THR A 411 34.18 -11.75 -17.53
N ASP A 412 34.50 -10.52 -17.93
CA ASP A 412 35.01 -9.50 -17.01
C ASP A 412 33.94 -9.14 -15.96
N LEU A 413 32.68 -8.95 -16.39
CA LEU A 413 31.55 -8.68 -15.52
C LEU A 413 31.26 -9.84 -14.59
N PHE A 414 31.28 -11.09 -15.08
CA PHE A 414 31.11 -12.28 -14.27
C PHE A 414 32.21 -12.43 -13.19
N ASN A 415 33.46 -12.17 -13.54
CA ASN A 415 34.56 -12.20 -12.58
C ASN A 415 34.46 -11.05 -11.59
N ALA A 416 34.00 -9.88 -12.01
CA ALA A 416 33.86 -8.70 -11.18
C ALA A 416 32.74 -8.82 -10.12
N THR A 417 31.70 -9.63 -10.37
CA THR A 417 30.65 -9.99 -9.39
C THR A 417 31.07 -11.09 -8.43
N GLY A 418 32.38 -11.33 -8.26
CA GLY A 418 32.92 -12.31 -7.32
C GLY A 418 32.55 -13.76 -7.63
N ARG A 419 32.07 -14.06 -8.83
CA ARG A 419 31.56 -15.37 -9.29
C ARG A 419 30.37 -15.90 -8.47
N HIS A 420 29.71 -15.04 -7.67
CA HIS A 420 28.53 -15.40 -6.88
C HIS A 420 27.25 -15.37 -7.72
N ALA A 421 27.21 -14.54 -8.79
CA ALA A 421 26.10 -14.49 -9.70
C ALA A 421 26.12 -15.70 -10.65
N ARG A 422 24.97 -16.34 -10.86
CA ARG A 422 24.82 -17.37 -11.89
C ARG A 422 24.79 -16.71 -13.28
N ALA A 423 25.13 -17.44 -14.32
CA ALA A 423 25.16 -16.92 -15.69
C ALA A 423 23.78 -16.36 -16.15
N ASP A 424 22.70 -16.95 -15.69
CA ASP A 424 21.33 -16.48 -15.93
C ASP A 424 20.98 -15.21 -15.14
N GLU A 425 21.54 -15.03 -13.95
CA GLU A 425 21.39 -13.80 -13.14
C GLU A 425 22.13 -12.63 -13.79
N LEU A 426 23.35 -12.85 -14.27
CA LEU A 426 24.09 -11.84 -15.03
C LEU A 426 23.33 -11.44 -16.33
N THR A 427 22.74 -12.42 -17.02
CA THR A 427 21.94 -12.14 -18.22
C THR A 427 20.73 -11.27 -17.92
N ARG A 428 20.01 -11.55 -16.83
CA ARG A 428 18.89 -10.76 -16.34
C ARG A 428 19.33 -9.36 -15.93
N ALA A 429 20.43 -9.25 -15.19
CA ALA A 429 21.00 -7.97 -14.77
C ALA A 429 21.37 -7.07 -15.95
N LEU A 430 22.01 -7.61 -16.96
CA LEU A 430 22.36 -6.88 -18.19
C LEU A 430 21.13 -6.45 -18.99
N ALA A 431 20.12 -7.31 -19.10
CA ALA A 431 18.84 -6.96 -19.73
C ALA A 431 18.10 -5.86 -18.95
N GLU A 432 18.18 -5.88 -17.62
CA GLU A 432 17.63 -4.84 -16.76
C GLU A 432 18.32 -3.49 -16.98
N LEU A 433 19.64 -3.46 -17.03
CA LEU A 433 20.42 -2.24 -17.31
C LEU A 433 20.12 -1.65 -18.71
N LEU A 434 19.98 -2.50 -19.74
CA LEU A 434 19.56 -2.07 -21.07
C LEU A 434 18.17 -1.41 -21.05
N ARG A 435 17.23 -2.04 -20.33
CA ARG A 435 15.85 -1.55 -20.22
C ARG A 435 15.78 -0.17 -19.56
N TYR A 436 16.61 0.08 -18.54
CA TYR A 436 16.67 1.39 -17.90
C TYR A 436 17.56 2.40 -18.61
N GLY A 437 18.16 2.02 -19.78
CA GLY A 437 19.06 2.91 -20.50
C GLY A 437 20.38 3.20 -19.78
N MET A 438 20.71 2.42 -18.74
CA MET A 438 21.92 2.60 -17.92
C MET A 438 23.15 1.91 -18.49
N ALA A 439 22.96 0.99 -19.43
CA ALA A 439 24.03 0.34 -20.17
C ALA A 439 23.70 0.25 -21.66
N ALA A 440 24.73 0.17 -22.47
CA ALA A 440 24.64 -0.14 -23.90
C ALA A 440 25.55 -1.34 -24.21
N SER A 441 25.15 -2.16 -25.20
CA SER A 441 25.98 -3.25 -25.66
C SER A 441 26.25 -3.17 -27.17
N ARG A 442 27.39 -3.67 -27.58
CA ARG A 442 27.74 -3.91 -29.00
C ARG A 442 28.41 -5.27 -29.17
N LYS A 443 28.30 -5.81 -30.37
CA LYS A 443 29.02 -7.04 -30.75
C LYS A 443 30.29 -6.71 -31.51
N GLU A 444 31.39 -7.34 -31.13
CA GLU A 444 32.67 -7.22 -31.78
C GLU A 444 33.00 -8.55 -32.49
N ASN A 445 33.34 -8.48 -33.78
CA ASN A 445 33.76 -9.67 -34.52
C ASN A 445 35.25 -9.92 -34.24
N THR A 446 35.59 -11.07 -33.67
CA THR A 446 36.95 -11.42 -33.24
C THR A 446 37.60 -12.51 -34.11
N GLY A 447 37.06 -12.82 -35.29
CA GLY A 447 37.53 -13.95 -36.14
C GLY A 447 37.06 -15.33 -35.66
N GLY A 448 36.28 -15.36 -34.56
CA GLY A 448 35.63 -16.53 -33.96
C GLY A 448 34.21 -16.20 -33.54
N ALA A 449 33.74 -16.69 -32.40
CA ALA A 449 32.43 -16.31 -31.85
C ALA A 449 32.41 -14.82 -31.51
N PRO A 450 31.35 -14.06 -31.90
CA PRO A 450 31.24 -12.63 -31.61
C PRO A 450 31.33 -12.36 -30.13
N ARG A 451 32.16 -11.37 -29.75
CA ARG A 451 32.30 -10.92 -28.36
C ARG A 451 31.30 -9.81 -28.10
N GLU A 452 30.53 -9.92 -27.00
CA GLU A 452 29.61 -8.88 -26.55
C GLU A 452 30.31 -7.96 -25.54
N LEU A 453 30.35 -6.66 -25.85
CA LEU A 453 30.95 -5.62 -25.04
C LEU A 453 29.88 -4.71 -24.47
N TRP A 454 30.03 -4.32 -23.22
CA TRP A 454 29.07 -3.54 -22.44
C TRP A 454 29.74 -2.29 -21.90
N ARG A 455 29.05 -1.17 -21.91
CA ARG A 455 29.49 0.09 -21.31
C ARG A 455 28.36 0.75 -20.55
N ALA A 456 28.71 1.55 -19.54
CA ALA A 456 27.76 2.47 -18.91
C ALA A 456 27.32 3.54 -19.92
N VAL A 457 26.07 3.98 -19.85
CA VAL A 457 25.57 5.15 -20.54
C VAL A 457 25.72 6.33 -19.58
N ALA A 458 26.34 7.43 -20.05
CA ALA A 458 26.38 8.68 -19.29
C ALA A 458 24.97 9.30 -19.29
N ASN A 459 24.48 9.67 -18.12
CA ASN A 459 23.29 10.50 -17.99
C ASN A 459 23.62 11.94 -18.31
#